data_e79d16f5219813747c500bd6ba8c469b
#
_entry.id   e79d16f5219813747c500bd6ba8c469b
#
_cell.length_a   1.000
_cell.length_b   1.000
_cell.length_c   1.000
_cell.angle_alpha   90.00
_cell.angle_beta   90.00
_cell.angle_gamma   90.00
#
_symmetry.space_group_name_H-M   'P 1'
#
loop_
_entity.id
_entity.type
_entity.pdbx_description
1 polymer ?
#
loop_
_entity_poly.entity_id
_entity_poly.type
_entity_poly.pdbx_seq_one_letter_code
_entity_poly.pdbx_strand_id
1 'polypeptide(L)'
;MADERRGDPERPDYKVYKSRPGLLSRLRSPDLSKLRERTGRKDGDEERPERPSGPKPLWRRVLKWVGIVALGWILLSFLLFEISSQIQKGKLIDMGDTLHGNPFLAVSPQTILVIGTDVRSGQFAGSGEAETKKCLDEVGGGKPTAPSCQHGPYRSDTLMLVRAGGGSFRKLSIPRDTLAQIPGQPENKINSAYAVGGAKLTVRTIEKFLGINVDQVAIVDFDGFRSFIDSIGGITVDLPTDVCSTVSGGAFNLKLDKGEHTLDGFQAITLARTRENTCGSQETSGTDIERAQFQQVILDGIRDRLTDPLRLPYNFIKGPFIAWNAPQVMVSSMGAWTMPQLVFAAVIGLSNDSDVLKPAGETEAGNLIIPQDECQRAVKKFLGSDPPHTPACSPPS
;
A
#
# COMPACT_ATOMS: atom_id res chain seq x y z
N MET A 1 -22.70 18.10 -91.69
CA MET A 1 -23.69 17.02 -91.79
C MET A 1 -23.20 15.86 -91.00
N ALA A 2 -24.03 15.27 -90.22
CA ALA A 2 -23.93 14.15 -89.33
C ALA A 2 -23.67 14.49 -87.88
N ASP A 3 -24.78 14.38 -87.22
CA ASP A 3 -25.04 14.50 -85.76
C ASP A 3 -24.60 13.19 -85.10
N GLU A 4 -23.70 13.24 -84.21
CA GLU A 4 -23.20 12.10 -83.43
C GLU A 4 -23.67 12.25 -81.97
N ARG A 5 -24.80 11.63 -81.61
CA ARG A 5 -25.31 11.54 -80.25
C ARG A 5 -24.42 10.63 -79.45
N ARG A 6 -23.76 11.16 -78.45
CA ARG A 6 -23.09 10.43 -77.37
C ARG A 6 -24.14 9.88 -76.44
N GLY A 7 -24.18 8.55 -76.35
CA GLY A 7 -24.96 7.83 -75.33
C GLY A 7 -24.38 8.04 -73.94
N ASP A 8 -25.27 8.29 -72.98
CA ASP A 8 -24.96 8.36 -71.55
C ASP A 8 -24.51 6.96 -71.07
N PRO A 9 -23.48 6.87 -70.22
CA PRO A 9 -23.13 5.58 -69.60
C PRO A 9 -24.12 5.23 -68.50
N GLU A 10 -24.68 4.00 -68.57
CA GLU A 10 -25.52 3.40 -67.56
C GLU A 10 -24.87 3.45 -66.15
N ARG A 11 -25.61 4.01 -65.22
CA ARG A 11 -25.20 4.00 -63.81
C ARG A 11 -25.44 2.62 -63.20
N PRO A 12 -24.46 2.03 -62.50
CA PRO A 12 -24.69 0.72 -61.87
C PRO A 12 -25.69 0.84 -60.72
N ASP A 13 -26.62 -0.12 -60.70
CA ASP A 13 -27.70 -0.26 -59.73
C ASP A 13 -27.11 -0.80 -58.41
N TYR A 14 -26.91 0.05 -57.39
CA TYR A 14 -26.46 -0.40 -56.09
C TYR A 14 -27.56 -0.28 -55.05
N LYS A 15 -27.75 -1.37 -54.32
CA LYS A 15 -28.70 -1.44 -53.19
C LYS A 15 -28.18 -0.66 -52.01
N VAL A 16 -28.83 0.43 -51.64
CA VAL A 16 -28.53 1.21 -50.43
C VAL A 16 -29.06 0.43 -49.21
N TYR A 17 -28.15 -0.15 -48.44
CA TYR A 17 -28.49 -0.70 -47.12
C TYR A 17 -28.60 0.43 -46.10
N LYS A 18 -29.83 0.69 -45.61
CA LYS A 18 -30.01 1.58 -44.45
C LYS A 18 -29.49 0.87 -43.20
N SER A 19 -28.40 1.36 -42.62
CA SER A 19 -27.92 0.92 -41.33
C SER A 19 -28.95 1.28 -40.26
N ARG A 20 -29.21 0.36 -39.33
CA ARG A 20 -30.05 0.64 -38.16
C ARG A 20 -29.37 1.74 -37.32
N PRO A 21 -30.08 2.79 -36.91
CA PRO A 21 -29.50 3.87 -36.08
C PRO A 21 -29.03 3.30 -34.75
N GLY A 22 -27.76 3.57 -34.37
CA GLY A 22 -27.18 3.17 -33.11
C GLY A 22 -27.87 3.85 -31.93
N LEU A 23 -27.75 3.27 -30.76
CA LEU A 23 -28.39 3.73 -29.50
C LEU A 23 -28.15 5.20 -29.19
N LEU A 24 -27.05 5.77 -29.64
CA LEU A 24 -26.67 7.18 -29.42
C LEU A 24 -27.42 8.19 -30.29
N SER A 25 -28.08 7.76 -31.37
CA SER A 25 -28.90 8.67 -32.18
C SER A 25 -30.24 9.05 -31.50
N ARG A 26 -30.61 8.37 -30.43
CA ARG A 26 -31.82 8.68 -29.63
C ARG A 26 -31.63 9.86 -28.66
N LEU A 27 -30.42 10.36 -28.51
CA LEU A 27 -30.11 11.51 -27.65
C LEU A 27 -30.04 12.85 -28.40
N ARG A 28 -30.36 12.84 -29.71
CA ARG A 28 -30.45 14.08 -30.45
C ARG A 28 -31.77 14.77 -30.13
N SER A 29 -31.69 15.99 -29.63
CA SER A 29 -32.74 16.88 -29.19
C SER A 29 -34.04 16.71 -29.93
N PRO A 30 -35.19 16.67 -29.22
CA PRO A 30 -36.49 16.64 -29.86
C PRO A 30 -36.70 17.93 -30.64
N ASP A 31 -37.19 17.76 -31.88
CA ASP A 31 -37.53 18.85 -32.78
C ASP A 31 -38.61 19.76 -32.12
N LEU A 32 -38.19 20.91 -31.68
CA LEU A 32 -39.06 21.92 -31.01
C LEU A 32 -40.04 22.61 -31.97
N SER A 33 -39.94 22.33 -33.28
CA SER A 33 -40.88 22.92 -34.28
C SER A 33 -42.31 22.37 -34.12
N LYS A 34 -42.47 21.16 -33.64
CA LYS A 34 -43.78 20.55 -33.37
C LYS A 34 -44.45 21.03 -32.07
N LEU A 35 -43.73 21.71 -31.21
CA LEU A 35 -44.30 22.33 -29.98
C LEU A 35 -44.91 23.67 -30.26
N ARG A 36 -44.51 24.35 -31.35
CA ARG A 36 -45.04 25.69 -31.69
C ARG A 36 -46.39 25.65 -32.38
N GLU A 37 -46.78 24.54 -32.98
CA GLU A 37 -48.11 24.35 -33.62
C GLU A 37 -49.21 23.91 -32.65
N ARG A 38 -48.88 23.48 -31.43
CA ARG A 38 -49.86 23.05 -30.42
C ARG A 38 -50.35 24.15 -29.47
N THR A 39 -49.75 25.33 -29.53
CA THR A 39 -50.14 26.47 -28.62
C THR A 39 -51.25 27.35 -29.18
N GLY A 40 -51.88 26.96 -30.28
CA GLY A 40 -52.96 27.71 -30.95
C GLY A 40 -54.37 27.18 -30.68
N ARG A 41 -54.63 26.47 -29.57
CA ARG A 41 -56.00 26.05 -29.26
C ARG A 41 -56.49 26.65 -27.96
N LYS A 42 -57.52 27.50 -28.11
CA LYS A 42 -58.26 28.20 -27.08
C LYS A 42 -58.84 27.28 -26.00
N ASP A 43 -58.75 27.78 -24.80
CA ASP A 43 -59.70 27.78 -23.69
C ASP A 43 -60.75 26.65 -23.69
N GLY A 44 -60.50 25.68 -22.88
CA GLY A 44 -61.41 24.72 -22.32
C GLY A 44 -60.75 24.18 -21.06
N ASP A 45 -61.18 24.65 -19.89
CA ASP A 45 -60.84 24.15 -18.59
C ASP A 45 -61.31 22.70 -18.43
N GLU A 46 -60.63 21.75 -19.07
CA GLU A 46 -60.69 20.34 -18.67
C GLU A 46 -59.60 20.11 -17.64
N GLU A 47 -59.94 20.16 -16.37
CA GLU A 47 -59.19 19.56 -15.28
C GLU A 47 -58.74 18.16 -15.69
N ARG A 48 -57.47 18.01 -16.06
CA ARG A 48 -56.87 16.69 -16.24
C ARG A 48 -56.99 15.98 -14.90
N PRO A 49 -57.71 14.85 -14.81
CA PRO A 49 -57.77 14.10 -13.57
C PRO A 49 -56.31 13.74 -13.19
N GLU A 50 -55.85 14.28 -12.07
CA GLU A 50 -54.60 13.85 -11.45
C GLU A 50 -54.69 12.33 -11.27
N ARG A 51 -53.89 11.58 -12.04
CA ARG A 51 -53.77 10.13 -11.85
C ARG A 51 -53.35 9.94 -10.40
N PRO A 52 -54.16 9.33 -9.54
CA PRO A 52 -53.76 9.08 -8.18
C PRO A 52 -52.44 8.34 -8.20
N SER A 53 -51.41 8.94 -7.62
CA SER A 53 -50.11 8.31 -7.43
C SER A 53 -50.33 7.08 -6.56
N GLY A 54 -50.48 5.93 -7.17
CA GLY A 54 -50.64 4.67 -6.45
C GLY A 54 -49.59 4.52 -5.37
N PRO A 55 -49.87 3.83 -4.29
CA PRO A 55 -48.94 3.70 -3.18
C PRO A 55 -47.62 3.17 -3.72
N LYS A 56 -46.53 3.95 -3.48
CA LYS A 56 -45.18 3.58 -3.93
C LYS A 56 -44.90 2.18 -3.42
N PRO A 57 -44.49 1.23 -4.29
CA PRO A 57 -44.35 -0.16 -3.94
C PRO A 57 -43.41 -0.33 -2.74
N LEU A 58 -43.77 -1.16 -1.78
CA LEU A 58 -43.09 -1.38 -0.50
C LEU A 58 -41.58 -1.65 -0.68
N TRP A 59 -41.18 -2.37 -1.77
CA TRP A 59 -39.78 -2.66 -2.05
C TRP A 59 -38.92 -1.41 -2.25
N ARG A 60 -39.49 -0.29 -2.79
CA ARG A 60 -38.77 0.99 -2.91
C ARG A 60 -38.48 1.64 -1.55
N ARG A 61 -39.39 1.46 -0.60
CA ARG A 61 -39.18 1.92 0.80
C ARG A 61 -38.10 1.07 1.48
N VAL A 62 -38.21 -0.24 1.35
CA VAL A 62 -37.21 -1.19 1.88
C VAL A 62 -35.83 -0.89 1.29
N LEU A 63 -35.72 -0.73 -0.04
CA LEU A 63 -34.45 -0.39 -0.70
C LEU A 63 -33.84 0.94 -0.20
N LYS A 64 -34.67 1.95 0.05
CA LYS A 64 -34.20 3.21 0.65
C LYS A 64 -33.64 3.00 2.04
N TRP A 65 -34.35 2.26 2.89
CA TRP A 65 -33.88 1.99 4.25
C TRP A 65 -32.62 1.14 4.27
N VAL A 66 -32.53 0.12 3.43
CA VAL A 66 -31.31 -0.66 3.23
C VAL A 66 -30.14 0.24 2.77
N GLY A 67 -30.39 1.15 1.83
CA GLY A 67 -29.38 2.11 1.38
C GLY A 67 -28.93 3.07 2.50
N ILE A 68 -29.85 3.58 3.31
CA ILE A 68 -29.54 4.45 4.45
C ILE A 68 -28.71 3.70 5.49
N VAL A 69 -29.12 2.49 5.85
CA VAL A 69 -28.38 1.64 6.81
C VAL A 69 -26.99 1.31 6.27
N ALA A 70 -26.87 0.93 4.99
CA ALA A 70 -25.59 0.62 4.38
C ALA A 70 -24.67 1.87 4.36
N LEU A 71 -25.21 3.04 4.01
CA LEU A 71 -24.46 4.30 4.06
C LEU A 71 -24.02 4.65 5.49
N GLY A 72 -24.90 4.51 6.47
CA GLY A 72 -24.58 4.70 7.88
C GLY A 72 -23.46 3.77 8.35
N TRP A 73 -23.47 2.51 7.89
CA TRP A 73 -22.43 1.51 8.19
C TRP A 73 -21.07 1.89 7.59
N ILE A 74 -21.06 2.37 6.35
CA ILE A 74 -19.84 2.88 5.68
C ILE A 74 -19.30 4.10 6.41
N LEU A 75 -20.18 5.08 6.76
CA LEU A 75 -19.78 6.27 7.49
C LEU A 75 -19.23 5.94 8.88
N LEU A 76 -19.84 4.98 9.59
CA LEU A 76 -19.33 4.47 10.87
C LEU A 76 -17.94 3.85 10.70
N SER A 77 -17.77 3.00 9.68
CA SER A 77 -16.48 2.40 9.38
C SER A 77 -15.41 3.45 9.09
N PHE A 78 -15.74 4.45 8.28
CA PHE A 78 -14.84 5.56 7.98
C PHE A 78 -14.49 6.37 9.24
N LEU A 79 -15.46 6.70 10.07
CA LEU A 79 -15.25 7.44 11.32
C LEU A 79 -14.31 6.68 12.27
N LEU A 80 -14.54 5.36 12.44
CA LEU A 80 -13.68 4.52 13.28
C LEU A 80 -12.25 4.43 12.72
N PHE A 81 -12.11 4.34 11.41
CA PHE A 81 -10.80 4.37 10.75
C PHE A 81 -10.07 5.69 11.03
N GLU A 82 -10.77 6.83 10.89
CA GLU A 82 -10.18 8.15 11.13
C GLU A 82 -9.75 8.34 12.59
N ILE A 83 -10.61 7.96 13.54
CA ILE A 83 -10.28 8.03 14.98
C ILE A 83 -9.05 7.18 15.28
N SER A 84 -9.04 5.92 14.80
CA SER A 84 -7.91 5.01 14.99
C SER A 84 -6.63 5.55 14.36
N SER A 85 -6.71 6.10 13.14
CA SER A 85 -5.58 6.72 12.42
C SER A 85 -4.98 7.90 13.19
N GLN A 86 -5.81 8.80 13.75
CA GLN A 86 -5.34 9.92 14.55
C GLN A 86 -4.65 9.48 15.85
N ILE A 87 -5.16 8.43 16.50
CA ILE A 87 -4.52 7.85 17.68
C ILE A 87 -3.11 7.34 17.32
N GLN A 88 -2.98 6.62 16.19
CA GLN A 88 -1.69 6.08 15.77
C GLN A 88 -0.70 7.20 15.37
N LYS A 89 -1.18 8.23 14.66
CA LYS A 89 -0.34 9.39 14.33
C LYS A 89 0.21 10.09 15.59
N GLY A 90 -0.60 10.23 16.63
CA GLY A 90 -0.19 10.83 17.90
C GLY A 90 0.90 10.06 18.65
N LYS A 91 1.16 8.81 18.28
CA LYS A 91 2.25 7.99 18.87
C LYS A 91 3.59 8.20 18.16
N LEU A 92 3.62 8.80 16.98
CA LEU A 92 4.85 9.08 16.26
C LEU A 92 5.50 10.34 16.83
N ILE A 93 6.78 10.28 17.16
CA ILE A 93 7.56 11.46 17.52
C ILE A 93 7.61 12.43 16.34
N ASP A 94 7.65 13.70 16.65
CA ASP A 94 7.77 14.78 15.68
C ASP A 94 8.96 14.56 14.74
N MET A 95 8.65 14.28 13.48
CA MET A 95 9.64 14.12 12.41
C MET A 95 10.17 15.47 11.90
N GLY A 96 9.54 16.58 12.33
CA GLY A 96 9.87 17.94 11.87
C GLY A 96 9.82 18.06 10.34
N ASP A 97 10.69 18.89 9.78
CA ASP A 97 10.78 19.18 8.33
C ASP A 97 11.45 18.05 7.52
N THR A 98 11.57 16.84 8.07
CA THR A 98 12.25 15.72 7.41
C THR A 98 11.38 15.06 6.34
N LEU A 99 10.05 15.25 6.39
CA LEU A 99 9.11 14.60 5.48
C LEU A 99 8.46 15.61 4.52
N HIS A 100 8.37 15.24 3.26
CA HIS A 100 7.88 16.09 2.17
C HIS A 100 6.48 15.71 1.67
N GLY A 101 5.70 14.99 2.48
CA GLY A 101 4.42 14.39 2.09
C GLY A 101 3.35 15.39 1.69
N ASN A 102 2.69 15.13 0.57
CA ASN A 102 1.49 15.82 0.10
C ASN A 102 0.24 15.03 0.53
N PRO A 103 -0.85 15.67 0.99
CA PRO A 103 -2.07 14.95 1.37
C PRO A 103 -2.81 14.25 0.21
N PHE A 104 -2.45 14.51 -1.06
CA PHE A 104 -3.15 13.99 -2.23
C PHE A 104 -2.35 12.92 -3.01
N LEU A 105 -2.40 11.67 -2.56
CA LEU A 105 -1.80 10.50 -3.23
C LEU A 105 -2.36 10.23 -4.63
N ALA A 106 -3.63 10.56 -4.88
CA ALA A 106 -4.26 10.30 -6.17
C ALA A 106 -3.61 11.08 -7.31
N VAL A 107 -3.06 12.27 -7.03
CA VAL A 107 -2.47 13.17 -8.04
C VAL A 107 -0.95 13.04 -8.09
N SER A 108 -0.31 12.83 -6.94
CA SER A 108 1.15 12.78 -6.82
C SER A 108 1.58 11.51 -6.09
N PRO A 109 2.30 10.59 -6.76
CA PRO A 109 2.78 9.39 -6.09
C PRO A 109 3.77 9.76 -5.00
N GLN A 110 3.60 9.14 -3.81
CA GLN A 110 4.45 9.37 -2.64
C GLN A 110 5.29 8.15 -2.31
N THR A 111 6.47 8.42 -1.78
CA THR A 111 7.41 7.41 -1.27
C THR A 111 7.25 7.29 0.23
N ILE A 112 6.87 6.12 0.69
CA ILE A 112 6.62 5.79 2.09
C ILE A 112 7.71 4.83 2.55
N LEU A 113 8.44 5.17 3.61
CA LEU A 113 9.36 4.26 4.25
C LEU A 113 8.62 3.43 5.29
N VAL A 114 8.57 2.13 5.07
CA VAL A 114 8.03 1.16 6.02
C VAL A 114 9.18 0.56 6.81
N ILE A 115 9.13 0.70 8.13
CA ILE A 115 10.12 0.19 9.08
C ILE A 115 9.45 -0.89 9.93
N GLY A 116 9.93 -2.13 9.83
CA GLY A 116 9.58 -3.18 10.77
C GLY A 116 10.56 -3.23 11.93
N THR A 117 10.07 -3.18 13.15
CA THR A 117 10.90 -3.22 14.35
C THR A 117 10.46 -4.34 15.27
N ASP A 118 11.36 -4.93 16.03
CA ASP A 118 11.06 -5.96 17.04
C ASP A 118 10.60 -5.36 18.39
N VAL A 119 10.10 -4.14 18.37
CA VAL A 119 9.60 -3.43 19.55
C VAL A 119 8.25 -4.02 19.96
N ARG A 120 8.11 -4.38 21.23
CA ARG A 120 6.84 -4.87 21.79
C ARG A 120 5.83 -3.73 21.89
N SER A 121 4.55 -4.05 21.66
CA SER A 121 3.43 -3.11 21.75
C SER A 121 3.47 -2.29 23.03
N GLY A 122 3.36 -0.97 22.90
CA GLY A 122 3.37 0.01 24.00
C GLY A 122 4.62 0.86 24.13
N GLN A 123 5.71 0.53 23.40
CA GLN A 123 6.97 1.28 23.44
C GLN A 123 7.34 1.90 22.08
N PHE A 124 6.29 2.31 21.31
CA PHE A 124 6.50 2.82 19.96
C PHE A 124 7.20 4.17 19.93
N ALA A 125 7.99 4.35 18.91
CA ALA A 125 8.39 5.60 18.26
C ALA A 125 9.03 6.69 19.16
N GLY A 126 8.76 6.72 20.44
CA GLY A 126 9.30 7.69 21.39
C GLY A 126 10.34 7.12 22.33
N SER A 127 10.17 5.87 22.68
CA SER A 127 11.06 5.20 23.65
C SER A 127 12.42 4.84 23.04
N GLY A 128 12.49 4.55 21.75
CA GLY A 128 13.75 4.18 21.10
C GLY A 128 14.82 5.27 21.21
N GLU A 129 14.49 6.54 20.91
CA GLU A 129 15.44 7.65 21.09
C GLU A 129 15.70 7.97 22.57
N ALA A 130 14.66 7.97 23.41
CA ALA A 130 14.79 8.26 24.84
C ALA A 130 15.49 7.13 25.60
N GLU A 131 15.21 5.86 25.29
CA GLU A 131 15.89 4.71 25.89
C GLU A 131 17.30 4.54 25.33
N THR A 132 17.51 4.74 24.03
CA THR A 132 18.86 4.75 23.45
C THR A 132 19.68 5.89 24.03
N LYS A 133 19.11 7.08 24.21
CA LYS A 133 19.79 8.22 24.85
C LYS A 133 20.08 7.94 26.30
N LYS A 134 19.13 7.41 27.08
CA LYS A 134 19.38 6.97 28.45
C LYS A 134 20.47 5.89 28.51
N CYS A 135 20.40 4.91 27.61
CA CYS A 135 21.37 3.85 27.51
C CYS A 135 22.77 4.38 27.15
N LEU A 136 22.87 5.34 26.23
CA LEU A 136 24.13 5.98 25.84
C LEU A 136 24.66 6.93 26.93
N ASP A 137 23.80 7.67 27.63
CA ASP A 137 24.15 8.56 28.72
C ASP A 137 24.61 7.75 29.96
N GLU A 138 23.99 6.60 30.26
CA GLU A 138 24.37 5.70 31.35
C GLU A 138 25.68 4.94 31.08
N VAL A 139 26.04 4.72 29.83
CA VAL A 139 27.19 3.89 29.44
C VAL A 139 28.50 4.69 29.41
N GLY A 140 28.46 6.03 29.27
CA GLY A 140 29.65 6.89 29.30
C GLY A 140 30.85 6.34 28.52
N GLY A 141 30.62 5.56 27.44
CA GLY A 141 31.67 4.91 26.64
C GLY A 141 32.08 3.50 27.11
N GLY A 142 31.42 2.92 28.11
CA GLY A 142 31.63 1.54 28.60
C GLY A 142 30.56 0.52 28.11
N LYS A 143 30.69 -0.76 28.49
CA LYS A 143 29.68 -1.78 28.22
C LYS A 143 28.39 -1.52 28.99
N PRO A 144 27.19 -1.57 28.36
CA PRO A 144 25.93 -1.35 29.05
C PRO A 144 25.68 -2.42 30.11
N THR A 145 25.57 -2.00 31.35
CA THR A 145 25.26 -2.87 32.51
C THR A 145 23.85 -2.65 33.04
N ALA A 146 23.16 -1.59 32.60
CA ALA A 146 21.80 -1.28 33.04
C ALA A 146 20.80 -2.27 32.43
N PRO A 147 19.73 -2.69 33.18
CA PRO A 147 18.69 -3.58 32.66
C PRO A 147 17.99 -3.06 31.40
N SER A 148 17.88 -1.73 31.24
CA SER A 148 17.36 -1.04 30.07
C SER A 148 18.23 -1.25 28.82
N CYS A 149 19.51 -1.55 29.01
CA CYS A 149 20.48 -1.78 27.94
C CYS A 149 20.74 -3.26 27.65
N GLN A 150 20.21 -4.19 28.47
CA GLN A 150 20.47 -5.63 28.31
C GLN A 150 19.87 -6.22 27.02
N HIS A 151 18.87 -5.57 26.43
CA HIS A 151 18.24 -6.01 25.18
C HIS A 151 18.82 -5.33 23.94
N GLY A 152 19.83 -4.46 24.10
CA GLY A 152 20.44 -3.67 23.01
C GLY A 152 19.51 -2.61 22.40
N PRO A 153 20.06 -1.64 21.69
CA PRO A 153 19.22 -0.69 20.95
C PRO A 153 18.39 -1.44 19.91
N TYR A 154 17.10 -1.15 19.87
CA TYR A 154 16.18 -1.75 18.91
C TYR A 154 16.65 -1.45 17.47
N ARG A 155 16.82 -2.49 16.66
CA ARG A 155 17.21 -2.35 15.26
C ARG A 155 15.98 -2.53 14.38
N SER A 156 16.01 -1.90 13.22
CA SER A 156 15.01 -2.22 12.19
C SER A 156 15.33 -3.59 11.59
N ASP A 157 14.34 -4.48 11.64
CA ASP A 157 14.44 -5.80 11.02
C ASP A 157 13.99 -5.79 9.57
N THR A 158 13.17 -4.82 9.20
CA THR A 158 12.65 -4.64 7.85
C THR A 158 12.74 -3.20 7.43
N LEU A 159 13.28 -2.95 6.25
CA LEU A 159 13.30 -1.65 5.59
C LEU A 159 12.73 -1.83 4.18
N MET A 160 11.58 -1.22 3.93
CA MET A 160 10.91 -1.30 2.64
C MET A 160 10.41 0.08 2.23
N LEU A 161 10.64 0.45 0.99
CA LEU A 161 10.02 1.62 0.38
C LEU A 161 8.77 1.18 -0.39
N VAL A 162 7.71 1.94 -0.21
CA VAL A 162 6.45 1.79 -0.95
C VAL A 162 6.17 3.09 -1.68
N ARG A 163 6.03 3.03 -3.00
CA ARG A 163 5.61 4.16 -3.81
C ARG A 163 4.17 3.95 -4.24
N ALA A 164 3.29 4.80 -3.73
CA ALA A 164 1.86 4.69 -3.95
C ALA A 164 1.28 5.99 -4.50
N GLY A 165 0.36 5.89 -5.44
CA GLY A 165 -0.33 7.03 -6.06
C GLY A 165 -0.15 7.10 -7.59
N GLY A 166 -0.93 7.96 -8.25
CA GLY A 166 -0.91 8.08 -9.71
C GLY A 166 -1.20 6.78 -10.46
N GLY A 167 -1.97 5.85 -9.88
CA GLY A 167 -2.30 4.54 -10.48
C GLY A 167 -1.19 3.50 -10.36
N SER A 168 -0.11 3.77 -9.62
CA SER A 168 0.99 2.82 -9.39
C SER A 168 1.13 2.45 -7.93
N PHE A 169 1.55 1.20 -7.69
CA PHE A 169 1.92 0.69 -6.38
C PHE A 169 3.18 -0.15 -6.55
N ARG A 170 4.33 0.36 -6.09
CA ARG A 170 5.64 -0.29 -6.25
C ARG A 170 6.30 -0.46 -4.90
N LYS A 171 7.07 -1.54 -4.75
CA LYS A 171 7.78 -1.89 -3.51
C LYS A 171 9.25 -2.08 -3.80
N LEU A 172 10.13 -1.56 -2.93
CA LEU A 172 11.57 -1.79 -2.96
C LEU A 172 12.05 -2.16 -1.56
N SER A 173 12.45 -3.41 -1.37
CA SER A 173 13.02 -3.90 -0.11
C SER A 173 14.52 -3.62 -0.05
N ILE A 174 14.98 -3.15 1.11
CA ILE A 174 16.38 -2.85 1.39
C ILE A 174 16.86 -3.88 2.43
N PRO A 175 17.85 -4.73 2.10
CA PRO A 175 18.42 -5.64 3.08
C PRO A 175 18.96 -4.88 4.30
N ARG A 176 18.61 -5.30 5.50
CA ARG A 176 18.93 -4.58 6.74
C ARG A 176 20.42 -4.46 7.03
N ASP A 177 21.21 -5.46 6.54
CA ASP A 177 22.65 -5.53 6.76
C ASP A 177 23.46 -4.82 5.66
N THR A 178 22.78 -4.04 4.80
CA THR A 178 23.40 -3.20 3.76
C THR A 178 24.36 -2.19 4.39
N LEU A 179 25.60 -2.13 3.90
CA LEU A 179 26.57 -1.11 4.30
C LEU A 179 26.11 0.27 3.81
N ALA A 180 26.00 1.22 4.72
CA ALA A 180 25.59 2.58 4.41
C ALA A 180 26.31 3.62 5.25
N GLN A 181 26.54 4.79 4.67
CA GLN A 181 27.02 5.97 5.39
C GLN A 181 25.86 6.58 6.19
N ILE A 182 25.88 6.41 7.50
CA ILE A 182 24.89 6.98 8.41
C ILE A 182 25.29 8.42 8.72
N PRO A 183 24.42 9.44 8.52
CA PRO A 183 24.74 10.83 8.82
C PRO A 183 25.19 11.02 10.27
N GLY A 184 26.41 11.59 10.45
CA GLY A 184 26.98 11.82 11.78
C GLY A 184 27.56 10.59 12.49
N GLN A 185 27.63 9.45 11.80
CA GLN A 185 28.17 8.20 12.29
C GLN A 185 29.16 7.59 11.30
N PRO A 186 30.05 6.69 11.72
CA PRO A 186 30.82 5.84 10.81
C PRO A 186 29.91 4.99 9.93
N GLU A 187 30.46 4.51 8.80
CA GLU A 187 29.77 3.52 7.97
C GLU A 187 29.40 2.27 8.77
N ASN A 188 28.18 1.82 8.64
CA ASN A 188 27.68 0.65 9.36
C ASN A 188 26.49 0.03 8.61
N LYS A 189 25.94 -1.06 9.12
CA LYS A 189 24.70 -1.65 8.67
C LYS A 189 23.58 -0.60 8.70
N ILE A 190 22.81 -0.47 7.64
CA ILE A 190 21.76 0.55 7.49
C ILE A 190 20.70 0.48 8.60
N ASN A 191 20.43 -0.73 9.13
CA ASN A 191 19.52 -0.94 10.26
C ASN A 191 20.00 -0.30 11.57
N SER A 192 21.30 0.00 11.70
CA SER A 192 21.87 0.69 12.86
C SER A 192 21.41 2.15 12.95
N ALA A 193 21.00 2.76 11.83
CA ALA A 193 20.47 4.13 11.84
C ALA A 193 19.23 4.24 12.72
N TYR A 194 18.37 3.22 12.74
CA TYR A 194 17.19 3.21 13.62
C TYR A 194 17.56 3.13 15.10
N ALA A 195 18.56 2.30 15.42
CA ALA A 195 19.05 2.15 16.79
C ALA A 195 19.68 3.43 17.35
N VAL A 196 20.34 4.23 16.49
CA VAL A 196 21.08 5.44 16.91
C VAL A 196 20.19 6.67 16.97
N GLY A 197 19.30 6.86 15.98
CA GLY A 197 18.52 8.09 15.87
C GLY A 197 17.09 7.86 15.38
N GLY A 198 16.54 6.66 15.63
CA GLY A 198 15.14 6.33 15.33
C GLY A 198 14.77 6.47 13.85
N ALA A 199 13.48 6.66 13.61
CA ALA A 199 12.95 6.80 12.26
C ALA A 199 13.56 8.00 11.49
N LYS A 200 13.83 9.10 12.16
CA LYS A 200 14.37 10.32 11.56
C LYS A 200 15.76 10.12 10.94
N LEU A 201 16.66 9.47 11.67
CA LEU A 201 17.98 9.16 11.15
C LEU A 201 17.93 8.11 10.05
N THR A 202 17.02 7.13 10.19
CA THR A 202 16.80 6.11 9.17
C THR A 202 16.32 6.72 7.84
N VAL A 203 15.37 7.66 7.88
CA VAL A 203 14.92 8.40 6.70
C VAL A 203 16.10 9.08 6.02
N ARG A 204 16.86 9.90 6.74
CA ARG A 204 18.02 10.63 6.19
C ARG A 204 19.08 9.69 5.62
N THR A 205 19.29 8.54 6.25
CA THR A 205 20.24 7.53 5.77
C THR A 205 19.78 6.95 4.45
N ILE A 206 18.49 6.59 4.33
CA ILE A 206 17.92 6.01 3.12
C ILE A 206 17.85 7.04 1.99
N GLU A 207 17.46 8.27 2.28
CA GLU A 207 17.46 9.36 1.31
C GLU A 207 18.84 9.59 0.70
N LYS A 208 19.86 9.64 1.56
CA LYS A 208 21.25 9.78 1.11
C LYS A 208 21.72 8.55 0.33
N PHE A 209 21.40 7.35 0.83
CA PHE A 209 21.83 6.09 0.23
C PHE A 209 21.24 5.89 -1.16
N LEU A 210 19.94 6.13 -1.35
CA LEU A 210 19.24 5.90 -2.61
C LEU A 210 19.07 7.14 -3.49
N GLY A 211 19.42 8.34 -2.99
CA GLY A 211 19.25 9.60 -3.74
C GLY A 211 17.78 9.97 -3.99
N ILE A 212 16.89 9.60 -3.09
CA ILE A 212 15.44 9.82 -3.18
C ILE A 212 14.93 10.67 -2.03
N ASN A 213 13.71 11.18 -2.16
CA ASN A 213 13.00 11.81 -1.04
C ASN A 213 11.99 10.83 -0.45
N VAL A 214 11.88 10.81 0.86
CA VAL A 214 10.87 10.06 1.62
C VAL A 214 9.78 11.02 2.05
N ASP A 215 8.55 10.78 1.58
CA ASP A 215 7.41 11.64 1.85
C ASP A 215 6.73 11.30 3.18
N GLN A 216 6.68 10.02 3.53
CA GLN A 216 5.99 9.51 4.71
C GLN A 216 6.77 8.36 5.35
N VAL A 217 6.52 8.13 6.64
CA VAL A 217 7.07 7.00 7.40
C VAL A 217 5.94 6.19 8.03
N ALA A 218 6.10 4.88 8.02
CA ALA A 218 5.24 3.94 8.72
C ALA A 218 6.10 2.93 9.50
N ILE A 219 5.88 2.83 10.80
CA ILE A 219 6.53 1.84 11.66
C ILE A 219 5.52 0.75 11.96
N VAL A 220 5.81 -0.48 11.56
CA VAL A 220 4.88 -1.62 11.70
C VAL A 220 4.82 -2.06 13.15
N ASP A 221 3.58 -2.14 13.66
CA ASP A 221 3.23 -2.73 14.95
C ASP A 221 2.85 -4.20 14.77
N PHE A 222 3.59 -5.11 15.35
CA PHE A 222 3.35 -6.54 15.18
C PHE A 222 2.05 -7.02 15.80
N ASP A 223 1.64 -6.48 16.95
CA ASP A 223 0.36 -6.85 17.57
C ASP A 223 -0.82 -6.29 16.79
N GLY A 224 -0.68 -5.03 16.32
CA GLY A 224 -1.66 -4.41 15.43
C GLY A 224 -1.75 -5.15 14.10
N PHE A 225 -0.63 -5.56 13.53
CA PHE A 225 -0.59 -6.34 12.29
C PHE A 225 -1.30 -7.69 12.46
N ARG A 226 -1.00 -8.43 13.53
CA ARG A 226 -1.69 -9.68 13.86
C ARG A 226 -3.20 -9.47 13.95
N SER A 227 -3.64 -8.50 14.74
CA SER A 227 -5.06 -8.18 14.94
C SER A 227 -5.76 -7.80 13.65
N PHE A 228 -5.07 -7.10 12.76
CA PHE A 228 -5.59 -6.74 11.44
C PHE A 228 -5.80 -7.98 10.55
N ILE A 229 -4.79 -8.85 10.43
CA ILE A 229 -4.90 -10.09 9.65
C ILE A 229 -6.07 -10.95 10.16
N ASP A 230 -6.20 -11.09 11.48
CA ASP A 230 -7.31 -11.83 12.09
C ASP A 230 -8.66 -11.14 11.79
N SER A 231 -8.70 -9.81 11.74
CA SER A 231 -9.93 -9.04 11.47
C SER A 231 -10.47 -9.25 10.05
N ILE A 232 -9.57 -9.42 9.07
CA ILE A 232 -9.93 -9.73 7.68
C ILE A 232 -10.17 -11.23 7.45
N GLY A 233 -10.00 -12.06 8.50
CA GLY A 233 -10.23 -13.52 8.48
C GLY A 233 -9.08 -14.30 7.83
N GLY A 234 -7.84 -13.89 8.08
CA GLY A 234 -6.63 -14.49 7.55
C GLY A 234 -6.32 -14.07 6.12
N ILE A 235 -5.14 -14.45 5.64
CA ILE A 235 -4.65 -14.22 4.26
C ILE A 235 -4.27 -15.53 3.62
N THR A 236 -4.43 -15.62 2.30
CA THR A 236 -3.93 -16.73 1.50
C THR A 236 -2.63 -16.31 0.83
N VAL A 237 -1.59 -17.11 0.96
CA VAL A 237 -0.25 -16.86 0.41
C VAL A 237 0.21 -18.09 -0.39
N ASP A 238 0.92 -17.86 -1.48
CA ASP A 238 1.59 -18.91 -2.24
C ASP A 238 3.09 -18.88 -1.95
N LEU A 239 3.58 -19.89 -1.24
CA LEU A 239 4.97 -19.95 -0.81
C LEU A 239 5.85 -20.55 -1.91
N PRO A 240 6.94 -19.86 -2.29
CA PRO A 240 7.85 -20.36 -3.33
C PRO A 240 8.68 -21.57 -2.89
N THR A 241 8.87 -21.75 -1.58
CA THR A 241 9.68 -22.82 -0.97
C THR A 241 9.03 -23.32 0.31
N ASP A 242 9.46 -24.48 0.79
CA ASP A 242 9.12 -24.95 2.13
C ASP A 242 9.65 -23.99 3.18
N VAL A 243 8.90 -23.78 4.25
CA VAL A 243 9.25 -22.90 5.35
C VAL A 243 9.27 -23.66 6.66
N CYS A 244 10.46 -23.76 7.27
CA CYS A 244 10.65 -24.26 8.63
C CYS A 244 11.37 -23.19 9.43
N SER A 245 10.65 -22.54 10.31
CA SER A 245 11.17 -21.40 11.05
C SER A 245 10.95 -21.57 12.54
N THR A 246 11.98 -21.22 13.30
CA THR A 246 11.94 -21.11 14.76
C THR A 246 12.36 -19.71 15.13
N VAL A 247 11.40 -18.86 15.47
CA VAL A 247 11.65 -17.45 15.83
C VAL A 247 11.61 -17.31 17.36
N SER A 248 12.47 -16.45 17.91
CA SER A 248 12.51 -16.11 19.35
C SER A 248 12.72 -17.32 20.25
N GLY A 249 13.66 -18.21 19.90
CA GLY A 249 14.02 -19.35 20.75
C GLY A 249 12.93 -20.42 20.89
N GLY A 250 12.05 -20.55 19.88
CA GLY A 250 10.98 -21.55 19.87
C GLY A 250 9.60 -21.05 20.32
N ALA A 251 9.48 -19.77 20.70
CA ALA A 251 8.18 -19.17 20.99
C ALA A 251 7.26 -19.09 19.76
N PHE A 252 7.87 -19.08 18.55
CA PHE A 252 7.19 -19.02 17.26
C PHE A 252 7.76 -20.12 16.36
N ASN A 253 7.03 -21.21 16.21
CA ASN A 253 7.37 -22.29 15.29
C ASN A 253 6.39 -22.27 14.12
N LEU A 254 6.94 -22.28 12.90
CA LEU A 254 6.16 -22.34 11.68
C LEU A 254 6.74 -23.43 10.79
N LYS A 255 5.86 -24.33 10.36
CA LYS A 255 6.21 -25.35 9.36
C LYS A 255 5.11 -25.34 8.29
N LEU A 256 5.50 -24.96 7.09
CA LEU A 256 4.63 -24.89 5.91
C LEU A 256 5.38 -25.49 4.72
N ASP A 257 4.70 -26.30 3.95
CA ASP A 257 5.24 -26.80 2.70
C ASP A 257 5.11 -25.72 1.60
N LYS A 258 5.84 -25.86 0.50
CA LYS A 258 5.68 -25.02 -0.68
C LYS A 258 4.25 -25.05 -1.19
N GLY A 259 3.72 -23.90 -1.64
CA GLY A 259 2.40 -23.77 -2.23
C GLY A 259 1.46 -22.88 -1.44
N GLU A 260 0.16 -23.03 -1.71
CA GLU A 260 -0.88 -22.15 -1.17
C GLU A 260 -1.26 -22.51 0.27
N HIS A 261 -1.21 -21.52 1.16
CA HIS A 261 -1.59 -21.64 2.57
C HIS A 261 -2.46 -20.48 3.01
N THR A 262 -3.44 -20.77 3.86
CA THR A 262 -4.20 -19.72 4.57
C THR A 262 -3.58 -19.53 5.94
N LEU A 263 -3.10 -18.31 6.21
CA LEU A 263 -2.41 -17.92 7.43
C LEU A 263 -3.31 -17.04 8.29
N ASP A 264 -3.33 -17.30 9.58
CA ASP A 264 -3.85 -16.37 10.59
C ASP A 264 -2.80 -15.27 10.89
N GLY A 265 -3.16 -14.32 11.76
CA GLY A 265 -2.27 -13.21 12.11
C GLY A 265 -1.00 -13.67 12.81
N PHE A 266 -1.05 -14.74 13.61
CA PHE A 266 0.14 -15.27 14.27
C PHE A 266 1.10 -15.94 13.28
N GLN A 267 0.57 -16.74 12.36
CA GLN A 267 1.34 -17.40 11.32
C GLN A 267 1.95 -16.38 10.34
N ALA A 268 1.15 -15.38 9.93
CA ALA A 268 1.60 -14.32 9.03
C ALA A 268 2.77 -13.51 9.62
N ILE A 269 2.70 -13.14 10.92
CA ILE A 269 3.79 -12.41 11.55
C ILE A 269 5.01 -13.29 11.78
N THR A 270 4.81 -14.58 12.07
CA THR A 270 5.92 -15.53 12.22
C THR A 270 6.65 -15.67 10.89
N LEU A 271 5.92 -15.80 9.78
CA LEU A 271 6.49 -15.84 8.43
C LEU A 271 7.26 -14.55 8.10
N ALA A 272 6.68 -13.37 8.39
CA ALA A 272 7.33 -12.07 8.16
C ALA A 272 8.64 -11.90 8.94
N ARG A 273 8.76 -12.57 10.08
CA ARG A 273 9.94 -12.51 10.98
C ARG A 273 10.92 -13.66 10.78
N THR A 274 10.61 -14.60 9.91
CA THR A 274 11.50 -15.74 9.62
C THR A 274 12.84 -15.25 9.11
N ARG A 275 13.91 -15.55 9.84
CA ARG A 275 15.30 -15.20 9.53
C ARG A 275 16.08 -16.40 9.04
N GLU A 276 15.77 -17.55 9.60
CA GLU A 276 16.42 -18.83 9.27
C GLU A 276 15.33 -19.79 8.81
N ASN A 277 15.37 -20.16 7.56
CA ASN A 277 14.51 -21.17 6.98
C ASN A 277 15.32 -22.47 6.85
N THR A 278 15.12 -23.42 7.77
CA THR A 278 15.91 -24.64 7.83
C THR A 278 15.52 -25.70 6.79
N CYS A 279 14.39 -25.52 6.10
CA CYS A 279 13.92 -26.43 5.04
C CYS A 279 13.73 -25.75 3.68
N GLY A 280 14.14 -24.48 3.53
CA GLY A 280 14.14 -23.78 2.26
C GLY A 280 15.20 -24.28 1.27
N SER A 281 15.21 -23.73 0.07
CA SER A 281 16.23 -24.02 -0.93
C SER A 281 17.62 -23.61 -0.43
N GLN A 282 18.64 -24.43 -0.65
CA GLN A 282 20.00 -24.17 -0.17
C GLN A 282 20.62 -22.87 -0.71
N GLU A 283 20.14 -22.35 -1.85
CA GLU A 283 20.68 -21.15 -2.49
C GLU A 283 20.24 -19.85 -1.82
N THR A 284 19.04 -19.83 -1.21
CA THR A 284 18.45 -18.61 -0.62
C THR A 284 18.04 -18.77 0.83
N SER A 285 18.16 -19.98 1.38
CA SER A 285 17.74 -20.30 2.75
C SER A 285 18.49 -19.45 3.78
N GLY A 286 17.75 -18.81 4.67
CA GLY A 286 18.30 -17.99 5.74
C GLY A 286 18.80 -16.61 5.32
N THR A 287 18.54 -16.17 4.09
CA THR A 287 18.98 -14.87 3.61
C THR A 287 17.95 -13.76 3.87
N ASP A 288 18.43 -12.51 4.00
CA ASP A 288 17.56 -11.34 4.06
C ASP A 288 16.69 -11.19 2.78
N ILE A 289 17.14 -11.77 1.67
CA ILE A 289 16.38 -11.79 0.40
C ILE A 289 15.13 -12.66 0.53
N GLU A 290 15.28 -13.87 1.09
CA GLU A 290 14.14 -14.78 1.31
C GLU A 290 13.11 -14.15 2.25
N ARG A 291 13.56 -13.49 3.33
CA ARG A 291 12.68 -12.76 4.23
C ARG A 291 11.93 -11.63 3.52
N ALA A 292 12.62 -10.86 2.67
CA ALA A 292 11.99 -9.82 1.89
C ALA A 292 10.92 -10.38 0.93
N GLN A 293 11.14 -11.56 0.35
CA GLN A 293 10.15 -12.26 -0.46
C GLN A 293 8.92 -12.67 0.35
N PHE A 294 9.10 -13.24 1.55
CA PHE A 294 7.98 -13.59 2.43
C PHE A 294 7.13 -12.35 2.79
N GLN A 295 7.77 -11.22 3.09
CA GLN A 295 7.07 -9.98 3.37
C GLN A 295 6.27 -9.48 2.16
N GLN A 296 6.79 -9.64 0.94
CA GLN A 296 6.07 -9.28 -0.28
C GLN A 296 4.87 -10.20 -0.52
N VAL A 297 5.04 -11.51 -0.34
CA VAL A 297 3.96 -12.51 -0.48
C VAL A 297 2.82 -12.24 0.52
N ILE A 298 3.15 -11.85 1.75
CA ILE A 298 2.16 -11.46 2.76
C ILE A 298 1.38 -10.20 2.32
N LEU A 299 2.06 -9.18 1.81
CA LEU A 299 1.40 -7.97 1.33
C LEU A 299 0.48 -8.24 0.14
N ASP A 300 0.89 -9.12 -0.76
CA ASP A 300 0.06 -9.56 -1.88
C ASP A 300 -1.16 -10.34 -1.39
N GLY A 301 -1.00 -11.25 -0.43
CA GLY A 301 -2.10 -11.97 0.22
C GLY A 301 -3.10 -11.05 0.93
N ILE A 302 -2.64 -9.98 1.58
CA ILE A 302 -3.53 -8.95 2.17
C ILE A 302 -4.34 -8.26 1.07
N ARG A 303 -3.67 -7.85 -0.02
CA ARG A 303 -4.33 -7.19 -1.15
C ARG A 303 -5.40 -8.09 -1.74
N ASP A 304 -5.06 -9.32 -2.08
CA ASP A 304 -5.97 -10.29 -2.69
C ASP A 304 -7.16 -10.56 -1.77
N ARG A 305 -6.92 -10.69 -0.45
CA ARG A 305 -7.99 -10.87 0.54
C ARG A 305 -8.97 -9.71 0.59
N LEU A 306 -8.48 -8.48 0.47
CA LEU A 306 -9.31 -7.28 0.50
C LEU A 306 -10.07 -7.03 -0.82
N THR A 307 -9.50 -7.48 -1.95
CA THR A 307 -10.08 -7.26 -3.28
C THR A 307 -10.94 -8.41 -3.80
N ASP A 308 -10.91 -9.58 -3.17
CA ASP A 308 -11.68 -10.76 -3.58
C ASP A 308 -13.19 -10.46 -3.56
N PRO A 309 -13.88 -10.51 -4.72
CA PRO A 309 -15.32 -10.26 -4.82
C PRO A 309 -16.16 -11.17 -3.93
N LEU A 310 -15.73 -12.41 -3.70
CA LEU A 310 -16.43 -13.37 -2.85
C LEU A 310 -16.36 -12.99 -1.37
N ARG A 311 -15.37 -12.21 -0.99
CA ARG A 311 -15.14 -11.74 0.39
C ARG A 311 -15.74 -10.36 0.66
N LEU A 312 -16.15 -9.62 -0.37
CA LEU A 312 -16.76 -8.29 -0.20
C LEU A 312 -17.93 -8.27 0.80
N PRO A 313 -18.88 -9.24 0.81
CA PRO A 313 -19.94 -9.26 1.81
C PRO A 313 -19.40 -9.39 3.25
N TYR A 314 -18.41 -10.25 3.46
CA TYR A 314 -17.73 -10.40 4.74
C TYR A 314 -17.03 -9.10 5.16
N ASN A 315 -16.23 -8.54 4.26
CA ASN A 315 -15.50 -7.28 4.49
C ASN A 315 -16.45 -6.13 4.80
N PHE A 316 -17.62 -6.08 4.13
CA PHE A 316 -18.66 -5.08 4.40
C PHE A 316 -19.26 -5.25 5.81
N ILE A 317 -19.65 -6.47 6.19
CA ILE A 317 -20.24 -6.74 7.53
C ILE A 317 -19.23 -6.46 8.65
N LYS A 318 -17.97 -6.82 8.43
CA LYS A 318 -16.86 -6.57 9.37
C LYS A 318 -16.24 -5.17 9.22
N GLY A 319 -16.76 -4.34 8.31
CA GLY A 319 -16.21 -3.04 7.92
C GLY A 319 -15.76 -2.16 9.10
N PRO A 320 -16.61 -1.86 10.10
CA PRO A 320 -16.21 -1.06 11.26
C PRO A 320 -15.05 -1.67 12.06
N PHE A 321 -15.03 -2.99 12.21
CA PHE A 321 -13.98 -3.71 12.94
C PHE A 321 -12.66 -3.72 12.17
N ILE A 322 -12.71 -3.99 10.85
CA ILE A 322 -11.54 -3.91 9.96
C ILE A 322 -11.00 -2.47 9.94
N ALA A 323 -11.89 -1.49 9.82
CA ALA A 323 -11.55 -0.07 9.78
C ALA A 323 -10.87 0.40 11.08
N TRP A 324 -11.29 -0.10 12.23
CA TRP A 324 -10.65 0.19 13.51
C TRP A 324 -9.25 -0.43 13.63
N ASN A 325 -9.07 -1.67 13.16
CA ASN A 325 -7.79 -2.39 13.29
C ASN A 325 -6.77 -2.00 12.20
N ALA A 326 -7.20 -1.60 11.01
CA ALA A 326 -6.30 -1.31 9.90
C ALA A 326 -5.24 -0.23 10.22
N PRO A 327 -5.57 0.95 10.81
CA PRO A 327 -4.53 1.91 11.19
C PRO A 327 -3.63 1.44 12.33
N GLN A 328 -4.06 0.48 13.15
CA GLN A 328 -3.27 -0.05 14.27
C GLN A 328 -2.09 -0.92 13.81
N VAL A 329 -2.09 -1.34 12.54
CA VAL A 329 -0.96 -2.06 11.93
C VAL A 329 0.32 -1.27 12.02
N MET A 330 0.22 0.08 12.02
CA MET A 330 1.39 0.93 11.95
C MET A 330 1.21 2.25 12.71
N VAL A 331 2.30 2.72 13.28
CA VAL A 331 2.44 4.11 13.71
C VAL A 331 2.99 4.89 12.53
N SER A 332 2.30 5.92 12.04
CA SER A 332 2.68 6.59 10.81
C SER A 332 2.58 8.11 10.87
N SER A 333 3.38 8.78 10.03
CA SER A 333 3.29 10.23 9.81
C SER A 333 2.07 10.63 8.99
N MET A 334 1.41 9.66 8.37
CA MET A 334 0.27 9.89 7.48
C MET A 334 -0.93 10.45 8.23
N GLY A 335 -1.52 11.50 7.66
CA GLY A 335 -2.74 12.09 8.19
C GLY A 335 -3.99 11.31 7.76
N ALA A 336 -5.13 11.73 8.33
CA ALA A 336 -6.46 11.19 8.09
C ALA A 336 -6.79 11.04 6.59
N TRP A 337 -6.40 12.01 5.75
CA TRP A 337 -6.62 11.95 4.30
C TRP A 337 -5.67 11.06 3.54
N THR A 338 -4.43 10.93 3.98
CA THR A 338 -3.38 10.19 3.25
C THR A 338 -3.54 8.69 3.42
N MET A 339 -3.88 8.24 4.63
CA MET A 339 -3.97 6.82 4.93
C MET A 339 -5.09 6.09 4.16
N PRO A 340 -6.35 6.59 4.06
CA PRO A 340 -7.38 6.00 3.21
C PRO A 340 -6.98 5.93 1.74
N GLN A 341 -6.30 6.97 1.23
CA GLN A 341 -5.81 6.99 -0.16
C GLN A 341 -4.71 5.96 -0.39
N LEU A 342 -3.83 5.72 0.60
CA LEU A 342 -2.82 4.65 0.53
C LEU A 342 -3.47 3.28 0.44
N VAL A 343 -4.46 3.00 1.31
CA VAL A 343 -5.21 1.75 1.28
C VAL A 343 -5.89 1.58 -0.08
N PHE A 344 -6.52 2.62 -0.59
CA PHE A 344 -7.14 2.61 -1.91
C PHE A 344 -6.13 2.37 -3.04
N ALA A 345 -4.97 3.03 -3.00
CA ALA A 345 -3.90 2.84 -3.98
C ALA A 345 -3.30 1.43 -3.91
N ALA A 346 -3.15 0.86 -2.71
CA ALA A 346 -2.68 -0.51 -2.53
C ALA A 346 -3.66 -1.55 -3.09
N VAL A 347 -4.97 -1.30 -2.94
CA VAL A 347 -6.04 -2.18 -3.38
C VAL A 347 -6.27 -2.10 -4.89
N ILE A 348 -6.26 -0.89 -5.47
CA ILE A 348 -6.64 -0.66 -6.88
C ILE A 348 -5.42 -0.44 -7.78
N GLY A 349 -4.21 -0.28 -7.21
CA GLY A 349 -2.99 -0.02 -7.97
C GLY A 349 -2.81 -0.98 -9.14
N LEU A 350 -2.75 -0.44 -10.37
CA LEU A 350 -2.69 -1.21 -11.61
C LEU A 350 -1.34 -1.90 -11.83
N SER A 351 -0.26 -1.37 -11.23
CA SER A 351 1.06 -1.98 -11.26
C SER A 351 1.48 -2.40 -9.85
N ASN A 352 1.73 -3.68 -9.65
CA ASN A 352 2.24 -4.25 -8.40
C ASN A 352 3.67 -4.75 -8.63
N ASP A 353 4.60 -3.81 -8.81
CA ASP A 353 6.02 -4.13 -9.00
C ASP A 353 6.72 -4.23 -7.64
N SER A 354 7.40 -5.35 -7.44
CA SER A 354 8.24 -5.60 -6.26
C SER A 354 9.67 -5.81 -6.69
N ASP A 355 10.61 -5.24 -5.96
CA ASP A 355 12.03 -5.46 -6.16
C ASP A 355 12.76 -5.51 -4.81
N VAL A 356 13.93 -6.14 -4.79
CA VAL A 356 14.82 -6.21 -3.65
C VAL A 356 16.19 -5.77 -4.13
N LEU A 357 16.89 -4.93 -3.36
CA LEU A 357 18.27 -4.56 -3.65
C LEU A 357 19.17 -5.79 -3.51
N LYS A 358 19.90 -6.10 -4.58
CA LYS A 358 20.75 -7.31 -4.66
C LYS A 358 22.18 -6.96 -4.27
N PRO A 359 22.72 -7.57 -3.22
CA PRO A 359 24.13 -7.40 -2.89
C PRO A 359 25.01 -8.13 -3.91
N ALA A 360 26.18 -7.57 -4.21
CA ALA A 360 27.21 -8.22 -5.01
C ALA A 360 28.27 -8.94 -4.15
N GLY A 361 28.28 -8.69 -2.83
CA GLY A 361 29.22 -9.30 -1.91
C GLY A 361 29.00 -8.82 -0.49
N GLU A 362 29.85 -9.28 0.40
CA GLU A 362 29.86 -8.92 1.81
C GLU A 362 31.27 -8.46 2.22
N THR A 363 31.34 -7.54 3.18
CA THR A 363 32.60 -7.20 3.87
C THR A 363 32.98 -8.30 4.86
N GLU A 364 34.24 -8.32 5.34
CA GLU A 364 34.69 -9.21 6.42
C GLU A 364 33.83 -9.11 7.69
N ALA A 365 33.19 -7.96 7.91
CA ALA A 365 32.28 -7.70 9.03
C ALA A 365 30.81 -8.17 8.74
N GLY A 366 30.54 -8.83 7.61
CA GLY A 366 29.22 -9.32 7.23
C GLY A 366 28.26 -8.17 6.85
N ASN A 367 28.76 -7.07 6.28
CA ASN A 367 27.94 -6.01 5.73
C ASN A 367 27.74 -6.25 4.24
N LEU A 368 26.50 -6.13 3.76
CA LEU A 368 26.15 -6.32 2.36
C LEU A 368 26.56 -5.10 1.52
N ILE A 369 27.26 -5.34 0.43
CA ILE A 369 27.69 -4.29 -0.51
C ILE A 369 26.72 -4.26 -1.68
N ILE A 370 26.05 -3.13 -1.89
CA ILE A 370 25.16 -2.90 -3.04
C ILE A 370 25.95 -2.12 -4.10
N PRO A 371 26.14 -2.68 -5.31
CA PRO A 371 26.80 -1.98 -6.40
C PRO A 371 26.03 -0.76 -6.85
N GLN A 372 26.75 0.25 -7.36
CA GLN A 372 26.17 1.52 -7.79
C GLN A 372 25.17 1.35 -8.95
N ASP A 373 25.46 0.48 -9.90
CA ASP A 373 24.60 0.15 -11.04
C ASP A 373 23.31 -0.54 -10.63
N GLU A 374 23.39 -1.48 -9.68
CA GLU A 374 22.22 -2.13 -9.11
C GLU A 374 21.33 -1.13 -8.39
N CYS A 375 21.92 -0.25 -7.60
CA CYS A 375 21.22 0.79 -6.90
C CYS A 375 20.48 1.72 -7.87
N GLN A 376 21.16 2.21 -8.90
CA GLN A 376 20.54 3.07 -9.93
C GLN A 376 19.41 2.32 -10.66
N ARG A 377 19.62 1.06 -11.01
CA ARG A 377 18.61 0.20 -11.64
C ARG A 377 17.36 0.08 -10.78
N ALA A 378 17.55 -0.29 -9.52
CA ALA A 378 16.45 -0.52 -8.60
C ALA A 378 15.66 0.76 -8.30
N VAL A 379 16.37 1.88 -8.05
CA VAL A 379 15.75 3.18 -7.82
C VAL A 379 14.98 3.68 -9.06
N LYS A 380 15.58 3.57 -10.25
CA LYS A 380 14.92 3.96 -11.50
C LYS A 380 13.64 3.12 -11.74
N LYS A 381 13.69 1.81 -11.50
CA LYS A 381 12.51 0.94 -11.57
C LYS A 381 11.46 1.34 -10.55
N PHE A 382 11.87 1.61 -9.31
CA PHE A 382 10.98 2.00 -8.21
C PHE A 382 10.29 3.35 -8.47
N LEU A 383 11.04 4.37 -8.89
CA LEU A 383 10.49 5.70 -9.17
C LEU A 383 9.71 5.74 -10.50
N GLY A 384 10.12 4.94 -11.50
CA GLY A 384 9.67 5.04 -12.88
C GLY A 384 10.32 6.21 -13.63
N SER A 385 11.33 6.83 -13.04
CA SER A 385 12.14 7.94 -13.56
C SER A 385 13.52 7.89 -12.94
N ASP A 386 14.46 8.72 -13.43
CA ASP A 386 15.76 8.85 -12.80
C ASP A 386 15.63 9.45 -11.38
N PRO A 387 16.50 9.07 -10.44
CA PRO A 387 16.47 9.60 -9.08
C PRO A 387 16.75 11.11 -9.07
N PRO A 388 16.13 11.88 -8.16
CA PRO A 388 16.35 13.33 -8.05
C PRO A 388 17.78 13.70 -7.62
N HIS A 389 18.46 12.78 -6.93
CA HIS A 389 19.85 12.94 -6.48
C HIS A 389 20.67 11.71 -6.88
N THR A 390 21.98 11.88 -7.00
CA THR A 390 22.86 10.73 -7.26
C THR A 390 22.87 9.81 -6.03
N PRO A 391 22.49 8.52 -6.18
CA PRO A 391 22.57 7.55 -5.10
C PRO A 391 24.00 7.43 -4.56
N ALA A 392 24.15 7.39 -3.25
CA ALA A 392 25.42 7.16 -2.57
C ALA A 392 25.47 5.72 -2.02
N CYS A 393 25.23 4.74 -2.90
CA CYS A 393 25.30 3.33 -2.57
C CYS A 393 26.72 2.93 -2.16
N SER A 394 26.86 1.77 -1.51
CA SER A 394 28.15 1.34 -0.95
C SER A 394 29.30 1.61 -1.93
N PRO A 395 30.37 2.29 -1.51
CA PRO A 395 31.51 2.55 -2.38
C PRO A 395 32.10 1.21 -2.85
N PRO A 396 32.70 1.17 -4.06
CA PRO A 396 33.45 0.00 -4.46
C PRO A 396 34.57 -0.22 -3.42
N SER A 397 34.64 -1.43 -2.89
CA SER A 397 35.68 -1.89 -1.97
C SER A 397 37.07 -1.81 -2.58
#